data_33d8979a33c48b74fb2e821539af45da
#
_entry.id   33d8979a33c48b74fb2e821539af45da
#
_cell.length_a   1.000
_cell.length_b   1.000
_cell.length_c   1.000
_cell.angle_alpha   90.00
_cell.angle_beta   90.00
_cell.angle_gamma   90.00
#
_symmetry.space_group_name_H-M   'P 1'
#
loop_
_entity.id
_entity.type
_entity.pdbx_description
1 polymer ?
#
loop_
_entity_poly.entity_id
_entity_poly.type
_entity_poly.pdbx_seq_one_letter_code
_entity_poly.pdbx_strand_id
1 'polypeptide(L)'
;MRGFLGQGLSCFRGGRLVFANLSFDLTNGDALVLHGPNGSGKSSLLRLMSGLLQPLEGEIFWSDINGTIYQNPEDHHDRTHYVGHATAVKPLITVRENIAFWSRLRTPEPDVMGALHAFGLEDLANLPGQVLSEGQKQRLKLARVLATPTDLWLLDEPLTALDSYAITFLCNAIKKHRGNGGIVVAATHQDLNLENSKILHINNFSAEDMAFE
;
A
#
# COMPACT_ATOMS: atom_id res chain seq x y z
N MET A 1 -9.64 13.83 13.63
CA MET A 1 -8.52 13.16 12.92
C MET A 1 -8.68 11.68 13.14
N ARG A 2 -8.45 10.87 12.13
CA ARG A 2 -8.30 9.42 12.29
C ARG A 2 -6.81 9.12 12.26
N GLY A 3 -6.34 8.26 13.17
CA GLY A 3 -4.95 7.82 13.23
C GLY A 3 -4.84 6.34 12.84
N PHE A 4 -3.72 5.98 12.22
CA PHE A 4 -3.31 4.60 11.99
C PHE A 4 -1.96 4.39 12.66
N LEU A 5 -1.93 3.54 13.68
CA LEU A 5 -0.83 3.44 14.62
C LEU A 5 -0.32 2.01 14.71
N GLY A 6 0.99 1.88 14.95
CA GLY A 6 1.64 0.63 15.32
C GLY A 6 2.54 0.86 16.51
N GLN A 7 2.49 -0.02 17.51
CA GLN A 7 3.25 0.11 18.75
C GLN A 7 4.04 -1.16 19.04
N GLY A 8 5.34 -1.03 19.23
CA GLY A 8 6.23 -2.09 19.67
C GLY A 8 6.28 -3.31 18.74
N LEU A 9 6.12 -3.11 17.44
CA LEU A 9 5.97 -4.18 16.46
C LEU A 9 7.27 -4.97 16.30
N SER A 10 7.18 -6.30 16.48
CA SER A 10 8.24 -7.24 16.17
C SER A 10 7.79 -8.22 15.08
N CYS A 11 8.68 -8.54 14.16
CA CYS A 11 8.40 -9.41 13.02
C CYS A 11 9.40 -10.56 12.95
N PHE A 12 8.90 -11.79 13.04
CA PHE A 12 9.69 -13.01 12.83
C PHE A 12 9.30 -13.67 11.52
N ARG A 13 10.27 -13.93 10.65
CA ARG A 13 9.99 -14.54 9.36
C ARG A 13 11.20 -15.27 8.80
N GLY A 14 10.96 -16.43 8.17
CA GLY A 14 12.04 -17.23 7.57
C GLY A 14 13.09 -17.71 8.58
N GLY A 15 12.67 -18.01 9.81
CA GLY A 15 13.55 -18.48 10.87
C GLY A 15 14.37 -17.40 11.57
N ARG A 16 14.12 -16.11 11.29
CA ARG A 16 14.86 -14.99 11.92
C ARG A 16 13.94 -13.85 12.35
N LEU A 17 14.38 -13.10 13.36
CA LEU A 17 13.79 -11.82 13.71
C LEU A 17 14.18 -10.79 12.63
N VAL A 18 13.19 -10.18 11.98
CA VAL A 18 13.41 -9.24 10.87
C VAL A 18 13.59 -7.82 11.40
N PHE A 19 12.74 -7.42 12.33
CA PHE A 19 12.83 -6.19 13.11
C PHE A 19 12.09 -6.36 14.43
N ALA A 20 12.41 -5.52 15.42
CA ALA A 20 11.77 -5.51 16.72
C ALA A 20 11.52 -4.09 17.24
N ASN A 21 10.52 -3.94 18.11
CA ASN A 21 10.15 -2.69 18.77
C ASN A 21 9.92 -1.50 17.84
N LEU A 22 9.40 -1.74 16.62
CA LEU A 22 9.11 -0.70 15.63
C LEU A 22 7.76 -0.05 15.95
N SER A 23 7.72 1.29 15.97
CA SER A 23 6.48 2.03 16.18
C SER A 23 6.31 3.09 15.11
N PHE A 24 5.05 3.39 14.76
CA PHE A 24 4.69 4.48 13.86
C PHE A 24 3.37 5.12 14.27
N ASP A 25 3.20 6.38 13.90
CA ASP A 25 1.98 7.17 14.10
C ASP A 25 1.68 7.98 12.84
N LEU A 26 0.53 7.68 12.21
CA LEU A 26 0.07 8.32 10.99
C LEU A 26 -1.32 8.89 11.19
N THR A 27 -1.52 10.10 10.72
CA THR A 27 -2.80 10.81 10.75
C THR A 27 -3.30 11.12 9.34
N ASN A 28 -4.53 11.59 9.23
CA ASN A 28 -5.15 11.94 7.95
C ASN A 28 -4.23 12.84 7.10
N GLY A 29 -4.02 12.45 5.85
CA GLY A 29 -3.17 13.15 4.90
C GLY A 29 -1.68 12.82 4.99
N ASP A 30 -1.25 12.01 5.96
CA ASP A 30 0.15 11.62 6.08
C ASP A 30 0.60 10.69 4.95
N ALA A 31 1.89 10.79 4.64
CA ALA A 31 2.62 9.80 3.86
C ALA A 31 3.81 9.28 4.67
N LEU A 32 4.02 7.97 4.65
CA LEU A 32 5.19 7.31 5.22
C LEU A 32 5.95 6.58 4.13
N VAL A 33 7.23 6.88 4.00
CA VAL A 33 8.13 6.18 3.08
C VAL A 33 9.03 5.24 3.88
N LEU A 34 8.97 3.96 3.53
CA LEU A 34 9.78 2.92 4.17
C LEU A 34 11.10 2.78 3.42
N HIS A 35 12.19 3.11 4.08
CA HIS A 35 13.55 2.97 3.57
C HIS A 35 14.28 1.79 4.22
N GLY A 36 15.19 1.19 3.47
CA GLY A 36 16.07 0.12 3.91
C GLY A 36 16.52 -0.76 2.74
N PRO A 37 17.60 -1.54 2.88
CA PRO A 37 18.10 -2.45 1.85
C PRO A 37 17.07 -3.55 1.51
N ASN A 38 17.35 -4.30 0.45
CA ASN A 38 16.55 -5.48 0.14
C ASN A 38 16.65 -6.50 1.29
N GLY A 39 15.51 -7.07 1.68
CA GLY A 39 15.44 -8.00 2.80
C GLY A 39 15.36 -7.36 4.20
N SER A 40 15.37 -6.02 4.32
CA SER A 40 15.24 -5.33 5.62
C SER A 40 13.88 -5.46 6.28
N GLY A 41 12.85 -5.94 5.58
CA GLY A 41 11.51 -6.11 6.15
C GLY A 41 10.44 -5.14 5.66
N LYS A 42 10.71 -4.24 4.70
CA LYS A 42 9.72 -3.29 4.15
C LYS A 42 8.40 -3.96 3.77
N SER A 43 8.46 -4.98 2.92
CA SER A 43 7.26 -5.74 2.53
C SER A 43 6.63 -6.52 3.68
N SER A 44 7.42 -6.92 4.69
CA SER A 44 6.89 -7.57 5.91
C SER A 44 6.09 -6.57 6.74
N LEU A 45 6.62 -5.36 6.93
CA LEU A 45 5.90 -4.30 7.62
C LEU A 45 4.60 -3.91 6.89
N LEU A 46 4.63 -3.76 5.56
CA LEU A 46 3.41 -3.51 4.79
C LEU A 46 2.37 -4.63 4.93
N ARG A 47 2.80 -5.89 5.04
CA ARG A 47 1.89 -7.02 5.27
C ARG A 47 1.34 -7.04 6.71
N LEU A 48 2.12 -6.65 7.70
CA LEU A 48 1.62 -6.43 9.06
C LEU A 48 0.58 -5.30 9.06
N MET A 49 0.91 -4.16 8.43
CA MET A 49 0.00 -3.02 8.30
C MET A 49 -1.28 -3.35 7.53
N SER A 50 -1.27 -4.35 6.64
CA SER A 50 -2.47 -4.78 5.89
C SER A 50 -3.27 -5.89 6.58
N GLY A 51 -2.80 -6.40 7.72
CA GLY A 51 -3.42 -7.54 8.41
C GLY A 51 -3.14 -8.91 7.78
N LEU A 52 -2.34 -8.96 6.69
CA LEU A 52 -1.95 -10.23 6.03
C LEU A 52 -0.88 -11.00 6.78
N LEU A 53 -0.25 -10.39 7.76
CA LEU A 53 0.73 -10.98 8.66
C LEU A 53 0.41 -10.51 10.08
N GLN A 54 0.54 -11.41 11.06
CA GLN A 54 0.42 -11.03 12.46
C GLN A 54 1.80 -10.65 13.02
N PRO A 55 1.91 -9.60 13.84
CA PRO A 55 3.15 -9.29 14.52
C PRO A 55 3.49 -10.38 15.53
N LEU A 56 4.79 -10.60 15.79
CA LEU A 56 5.26 -11.45 16.91
C LEU A 56 4.93 -10.79 18.25
N GLU A 57 5.15 -9.47 18.31
CA GLU A 57 4.86 -8.60 19.44
C GLU A 57 4.36 -7.26 18.94
N GLY A 58 3.65 -6.53 19.82
CA GLY A 58 3.08 -5.23 19.50
C GLY A 58 1.72 -5.32 18.81
N GLU A 59 1.15 -4.16 18.52
CA GLU A 59 -0.22 -4.05 18.00
C GLU A 59 -0.33 -2.97 16.92
N ILE A 60 -1.28 -3.17 16.01
CA ILE A 60 -1.67 -2.18 15.00
C ILE A 60 -3.15 -1.86 15.21
N PHE A 61 -3.49 -0.58 15.20
CA PHE A 61 -4.87 -0.14 15.43
C PHE A 61 -5.20 1.19 14.74
N TRP A 62 -6.48 1.44 14.59
CA TRP A 62 -7.01 2.73 14.18
C TRP A 62 -7.47 3.50 15.42
N SER A 63 -7.32 4.83 15.38
CA SER A 63 -7.90 5.71 16.39
C SER A 63 -8.81 6.76 15.76
N ASP A 64 -9.86 7.16 16.47
CA ASP A 64 -10.68 8.29 16.08
C ASP A 64 -10.12 9.62 16.64
N ILE A 65 -10.86 10.70 16.40
CA ILE A 65 -10.54 12.06 16.90
C ILE A 65 -10.53 12.14 18.45
N ASN A 66 -11.23 11.22 19.11
CA ASN A 66 -11.35 11.18 20.55
C ASN A 66 -10.32 10.24 21.19
N GLY A 67 -9.47 9.61 20.38
CA GLY A 67 -8.49 8.61 20.84
C GLY A 67 -9.10 7.21 21.09
N THR A 68 -10.34 6.95 20.65
CA THR A 68 -10.95 5.62 20.72
C THR A 68 -10.24 4.68 19.74
N ILE A 69 -9.81 3.54 20.25
CA ILE A 69 -9.07 2.52 19.48
C ILE A 69 -10.05 1.55 18.85
N TYR A 70 -9.79 1.23 17.56
CA TYR A 70 -10.53 0.25 16.77
C TYR A 70 -9.57 -0.82 16.26
N GLN A 71 -9.84 -2.08 16.58
CA GLN A 71 -9.01 -3.24 16.20
C GLN A 71 -9.81 -4.30 15.44
N ASN A 72 -11.00 -3.95 14.92
CA ASN A 72 -11.79 -4.91 14.16
C ASN A 72 -11.10 -5.24 12.82
N PRO A 73 -10.75 -6.51 12.55
CA PRO A 73 -10.08 -6.91 11.31
C PRO A 73 -10.90 -6.64 10.04
N GLU A 74 -12.22 -6.76 10.10
CA GLU A 74 -13.11 -6.50 8.96
C GLU A 74 -13.09 -5.01 8.61
N ASP A 75 -13.25 -4.12 9.58
CA ASP A 75 -13.17 -2.68 9.40
C ASP A 75 -11.79 -2.25 8.86
N HIS A 76 -10.72 -2.90 9.34
CA HIS A 76 -9.37 -2.63 8.86
C HIS A 76 -9.20 -3.03 7.39
N HIS A 77 -9.72 -4.20 6.99
CA HIS A 77 -9.66 -4.67 5.62
C HIS A 77 -10.40 -3.74 4.66
N ASP A 78 -11.59 -3.27 5.03
CA ASP A 78 -12.40 -2.35 4.21
C ASP A 78 -11.74 -0.97 4.04
N ARG A 79 -10.97 -0.52 5.02
CA ARG A 79 -10.24 0.75 4.99
C ARG A 79 -8.90 0.70 4.27
N THR A 80 -8.39 -0.48 3.94
CA THR A 80 -6.99 -0.64 3.50
C THR A 80 -6.89 -1.23 2.10
N HIS A 81 -6.20 -0.56 1.19
CA HIS A 81 -5.69 -1.15 -0.03
C HIS A 81 -4.23 -1.56 0.13
N TYR A 82 -3.94 -2.83 -0.10
CA TYR A 82 -2.57 -3.33 -0.22
C TYR A 82 -2.24 -3.69 -1.67
N VAL A 83 -1.22 -3.03 -2.22
CA VAL A 83 -0.65 -3.29 -3.54
C VAL A 83 0.73 -3.91 -3.34
N GLY A 84 0.77 -5.23 -3.30
CA GLY A 84 2.00 -5.99 -3.10
C GLY A 84 2.88 -6.07 -4.35
N HIS A 85 4.01 -6.77 -4.26
CA HIS A 85 4.97 -6.89 -5.36
C HIS A 85 4.38 -7.62 -6.60
N ALA A 86 3.62 -8.68 -6.41
CA ALA A 86 2.96 -9.40 -7.52
C ALA A 86 1.87 -8.56 -8.19
N THR A 87 1.77 -8.62 -9.51
CA THR A 87 0.78 -7.84 -10.27
C THR A 87 -0.66 -8.29 -10.01
N ALA A 88 -0.88 -9.56 -9.66
CA ALA A 88 -2.19 -10.17 -9.41
C ALA A 88 -3.19 -9.92 -10.57
N VAL A 89 -2.68 -9.76 -11.79
CA VAL A 89 -3.49 -9.65 -13.01
C VAL A 89 -3.94 -11.05 -13.42
N LYS A 90 -5.25 -11.20 -13.61
CA LYS A 90 -5.85 -12.44 -14.14
C LYS A 90 -5.75 -12.43 -15.66
N PRO A 91 -5.01 -13.39 -16.28
CA PRO A 91 -4.64 -13.30 -17.68
C PRO A 91 -5.81 -13.46 -18.65
N LEU A 92 -6.82 -14.25 -18.28
CA LEU A 92 -7.91 -14.65 -19.19
C LEU A 92 -9.10 -13.69 -19.21
N ILE A 93 -9.25 -12.83 -18.22
CA ILE A 93 -10.31 -11.83 -18.19
C ILE A 93 -9.80 -10.48 -18.67
N THR A 94 -10.70 -9.60 -19.09
CA THR A 94 -10.35 -8.29 -19.62
C THR A 94 -9.74 -7.37 -18.56
N VAL A 95 -9.08 -6.32 -19.03
CA VAL A 95 -8.50 -5.26 -18.18
C VAL A 95 -9.56 -4.65 -17.27
N ARG A 96 -10.74 -4.33 -17.81
CA ARG A 96 -11.88 -3.84 -17.05
C ARG A 96 -12.38 -4.85 -16.01
N GLU A 97 -12.51 -6.11 -16.38
CA GLU A 97 -12.93 -7.16 -15.46
C GLU A 97 -11.91 -7.42 -14.36
N ASN A 98 -10.62 -7.24 -14.63
CA ASN A 98 -9.58 -7.30 -13.61
C ASN A 98 -9.78 -6.25 -12.51
N ILE A 99 -10.06 -4.98 -12.86
CA ILE A 99 -10.39 -3.95 -11.87
C ILE A 99 -11.70 -4.32 -11.16
N ALA A 100 -12.77 -4.60 -11.91
CA ALA A 100 -14.09 -4.90 -11.36
C ALA A 100 -14.06 -6.08 -10.39
N PHE A 101 -13.30 -7.14 -10.68
CA PHE A 101 -13.18 -8.32 -9.82
C PHE A 101 -12.70 -7.95 -8.41
N TRP A 102 -11.62 -7.19 -8.29
CA TRP A 102 -11.07 -6.82 -6.99
C TRP A 102 -11.90 -5.75 -6.27
N SER A 103 -12.48 -4.84 -7.04
CA SER A 103 -13.22 -3.70 -6.48
C SER A 103 -14.60 -4.09 -5.96
N ARG A 104 -15.28 -5.03 -6.63
CA ARG A 104 -16.59 -5.54 -6.19
C ARG A 104 -16.57 -6.31 -4.88
N LEU A 105 -15.40 -6.74 -4.43
CA LEU A 105 -15.25 -7.32 -3.09
C LEU A 105 -15.45 -6.27 -1.97
N ARG A 106 -15.41 -4.96 -2.32
CA ARG A 106 -15.47 -3.85 -1.37
C ARG A 106 -16.67 -2.92 -1.59
N THR A 107 -17.05 -2.72 -2.84
CA THR A 107 -18.19 -1.87 -3.20
C THR A 107 -18.95 -2.48 -4.39
N PRO A 108 -20.30 -2.44 -4.38
CA PRO A 108 -21.09 -2.95 -5.51
C PRO A 108 -20.90 -2.14 -6.80
N GLU A 109 -20.60 -0.86 -6.69
CA GLU A 109 -20.45 0.08 -7.81
C GLU A 109 -19.08 0.75 -7.84
N PRO A 110 -18.01 0.03 -8.25
CA PRO A 110 -16.67 0.60 -8.37
C PRO A 110 -16.54 1.52 -9.58
N ASP A 111 -15.76 2.59 -9.45
CA ASP A 111 -15.40 3.46 -10.60
C ASP A 111 -14.29 2.83 -11.45
N VAL A 112 -14.66 1.79 -12.18
CA VAL A 112 -13.73 1.02 -13.02
C VAL A 112 -13.17 1.87 -14.15
N MET A 113 -14.02 2.64 -14.85
CA MET A 113 -13.57 3.40 -16.02
C MET A 113 -12.75 4.63 -15.63
N GLY A 114 -13.11 5.33 -14.54
CA GLY A 114 -12.28 6.41 -14.00
C GLY A 114 -10.91 5.93 -13.54
N ALA A 115 -10.83 4.75 -12.93
CA ALA A 115 -9.56 4.14 -12.55
C ALA A 115 -8.69 3.77 -13.76
N LEU A 116 -9.27 3.23 -14.83
CA LEU A 116 -8.54 2.92 -16.06
C LEU A 116 -8.07 4.20 -16.76
N HIS A 117 -8.93 5.21 -16.86
CA HIS A 117 -8.60 6.50 -17.47
C HIS A 117 -7.43 7.18 -16.71
N ALA A 118 -7.45 7.18 -15.39
CA ALA A 118 -6.40 7.75 -14.56
C ALA A 118 -5.00 7.14 -14.81
N PHE A 119 -4.92 5.94 -15.36
CA PHE A 119 -3.65 5.26 -15.68
C PHE A 119 -3.45 5.03 -17.19
N GLY A 120 -4.25 5.67 -18.06
CA GLY A 120 -4.15 5.56 -19.52
C GLY A 120 -4.33 4.13 -20.01
N LEU A 121 -5.33 3.43 -19.50
CA LEU A 121 -5.65 2.04 -19.84
C LEU A 121 -7.05 1.87 -20.44
N GLU A 122 -7.77 2.96 -20.70
CA GLU A 122 -9.14 2.96 -21.20
C GLU A 122 -9.28 2.26 -22.55
N ASP A 123 -8.35 2.49 -23.48
CA ASP A 123 -8.34 1.86 -24.81
C ASP A 123 -8.07 0.35 -24.73
N LEU A 124 -7.48 -0.10 -23.63
CA LEU A 124 -7.17 -1.51 -23.38
C LEU A 124 -8.27 -2.22 -22.59
N ALA A 125 -9.33 -1.52 -22.18
CA ALA A 125 -10.36 -2.00 -21.25
C ALA A 125 -10.95 -3.37 -21.62
N ASN A 126 -11.14 -3.64 -22.90
CA ASN A 126 -11.75 -4.86 -23.41
C ASN A 126 -10.74 -5.95 -23.82
N LEU A 127 -9.43 -5.68 -23.71
CA LEU A 127 -8.40 -6.67 -24.01
C LEU A 127 -8.16 -7.59 -22.81
N PRO A 128 -7.83 -8.88 -23.03
CA PRO A 128 -7.50 -9.80 -21.96
C PRO A 128 -6.17 -9.40 -21.28
N GLY A 129 -6.06 -9.63 -19.96
CA GLY A 129 -4.89 -9.24 -19.19
C GLY A 129 -3.56 -9.84 -19.65
N GLN A 130 -3.60 -10.99 -20.34
CA GLN A 130 -2.39 -11.67 -20.85
C GLN A 130 -1.67 -10.89 -21.96
N VAL A 131 -2.33 -10.00 -22.71
CA VAL A 131 -1.70 -9.23 -23.79
C VAL A 131 -1.01 -7.97 -23.31
N LEU A 132 -1.17 -7.61 -22.04
CA LEU A 132 -0.55 -6.43 -21.44
C LEU A 132 0.96 -6.61 -21.30
N SER A 133 1.72 -5.55 -21.60
CA SER A 133 3.12 -5.43 -21.22
C SER A 133 3.28 -5.38 -19.70
N GLU A 134 4.48 -5.60 -19.18
CA GLU A 134 4.74 -5.54 -17.73
C GLU A 134 4.42 -4.14 -17.15
N GLY A 135 4.76 -3.06 -17.87
CA GLY A 135 4.40 -1.70 -17.46
C GLY A 135 2.88 -1.47 -17.44
N GLN A 136 2.14 -2.02 -18.41
CA GLN A 136 0.67 -1.96 -18.43
C GLN A 136 0.05 -2.78 -17.30
N LYS A 137 0.60 -3.96 -16.99
CA LYS A 137 0.18 -4.76 -15.82
C LYS A 137 0.44 -4.03 -14.51
N GLN A 138 1.56 -3.33 -14.40
CA GLN A 138 1.88 -2.52 -13.22
C GLN A 138 0.89 -1.34 -13.08
N ARG A 139 0.59 -0.64 -14.18
CA ARG A 139 -0.43 0.43 -14.19
C ARG A 139 -1.81 -0.11 -13.81
N LEU A 140 -2.21 -1.27 -14.34
CA LEU A 140 -3.48 -1.93 -14.00
C LEU A 140 -3.55 -2.31 -12.52
N LYS A 141 -2.46 -2.82 -11.96
CA LYS A 141 -2.35 -3.12 -10.53
C LYS A 141 -2.57 -1.87 -9.66
N LEU A 142 -1.96 -0.74 -10.03
CA LEU A 142 -2.10 0.53 -9.31
C LEU A 142 -3.49 1.16 -9.52
N ALA A 143 -4.08 1.05 -10.70
CA ALA A 143 -5.42 1.57 -10.98
C ALA A 143 -6.49 1.01 -10.01
N ARG A 144 -6.28 -0.18 -9.46
CA ARG A 144 -7.21 -0.80 -8.50
C ARG A 144 -7.47 0.05 -7.26
N VAL A 145 -6.48 0.82 -6.78
CA VAL A 145 -6.65 1.67 -5.59
C VAL A 145 -7.60 2.86 -5.81
N LEU A 146 -7.82 3.24 -7.09
CA LEU A 146 -8.73 4.33 -7.46
C LEU A 146 -10.18 3.88 -7.65
N ALA A 147 -10.39 2.60 -7.94
CA ALA A 147 -11.71 2.09 -8.25
C ALA A 147 -12.65 2.01 -7.03
N THR A 148 -12.08 2.01 -5.83
CA THR A 148 -12.82 2.01 -4.56
C THR A 148 -12.17 2.94 -3.55
N PRO A 149 -12.95 3.77 -2.85
CA PRO A 149 -12.40 4.62 -1.79
C PRO A 149 -11.94 3.76 -0.61
N THR A 150 -10.79 4.11 -0.03
CA THR A 150 -10.25 3.54 1.21
C THR A 150 -9.48 4.60 1.97
N ASP A 151 -9.25 4.39 3.25
CA ASP A 151 -8.54 5.37 4.09
C ASP A 151 -7.00 5.22 3.98
N LEU A 152 -6.51 3.98 3.72
CA LEU A 152 -5.08 3.65 3.73
C LEU A 152 -4.65 2.94 2.45
N TRP A 153 -3.61 3.48 1.80
CA TRP A 153 -2.92 2.82 0.69
C TRP A 153 -1.55 2.31 1.15
N LEU A 154 -1.32 1.02 0.99
CA LEU A 154 -0.05 0.34 1.26
C LEU A 154 0.55 -0.11 -0.07
N LEU A 155 1.65 0.49 -0.49
CA LEU A 155 2.24 0.35 -1.81
C LEU A 155 3.64 -0.27 -1.72
N ASP A 156 3.80 -1.47 -2.27
CA ASP A 156 5.08 -2.20 -2.27
C ASP A 156 5.76 -2.06 -3.64
N GLU A 157 6.86 -1.30 -3.70
CA GLU A 157 7.63 -0.94 -4.89
C GLU A 157 6.73 -0.41 -6.03
N PRO A 158 5.94 0.66 -5.79
CA PRO A 158 4.93 1.10 -6.75
C PRO A 158 5.51 1.66 -8.05
N LEU A 159 6.76 2.13 -8.05
CA LEU A 159 7.40 2.76 -9.21
C LEU A 159 8.06 1.76 -10.17
N THR A 160 8.22 0.50 -9.76
CA THR A 160 8.86 -0.53 -10.58
C THR A 160 8.14 -0.70 -11.92
N ALA A 161 8.90 -0.70 -13.01
CA ALA A 161 8.42 -0.87 -14.39
C ALA A 161 7.43 0.22 -14.87
N LEU A 162 7.34 1.37 -14.20
CA LEU A 162 6.58 2.53 -14.66
C LEU A 162 7.47 3.46 -15.51
N ASP A 163 6.89 4.01 -16.55
CA ASP A 163 7.43 5.16 -17.28
C ASP A 163 7.15 6.48 -16.52
N SER A 164 7.79 7.56 -16.95
CA SER A 164 7.65 8.89 -16.32
C SER A 164 6.19 9.39 -16.32
N TYR A 165 5.43 9.02 -17.33
CA TYR A 165 4.02 9.38 -17.45
C TYR A 165 3.18 8.68 -16.36
N ALA A 166 3.33 7.37 -16.22
CA ALA A 166 2.64 6.60 -15.19
C ALA A 166 3.05 7.00 -13.76
N ILE A 167 4.33 7.38 -13.55
CA ILE A 167 4.80 7.93 -12.28
C ILE A 167 4.05 9.23 -11.95
N THR A 168 3.87 10.12 -12.93
CA THR A 168 3.13 11.37 -12.74
C THR A 168 1.68 11.10 -12.34
N PHE A 169 1.01 10.13 -12.97
CA PHE A 169 -0.35 9.73 -12.58
C PHE A 169 -0.41 9.20 -11.17
N LEU A 170 0.52 8.32 -10.79
CA LEU A 170 0.56 7.79 -9.42
C LEU A 170 0.76 8.91 -8.40
N CYS A 171 1.69 9.82 -8.64
CA CYS A 171 1.94 10.97 -7.75
C CYS A 171 0.69 11.86 -7.62
N ASN A 172 0.00 12.14 -8.72
CA ASN A 172 -1.25 12.91 -8.70
C ASN A 172 -2.37 12.17 -7.94
N ALA A 173 -2.48 10.86 -8.12
CA ALA A 173 -3.44 10.03 -7.40
C ALA A 173 -3.15 10.03 -5.89
N ILE A 174 -1.89 9.88 -5.49
CA ILE A 174 -1.44 9.97 -4.09
C ILE A 174 -1.75 11.36 -3.52
N LYS A 175 -1.42 12.44 -4.24
CA LYS A 175 -1.69 13.80 -3.80
C LYS A 175 -3.18 14.03 -3.57
N LYS A 176 -4.03 13.57 -4.49
CA LYS A 176 -5.50 13.66 -4.36
C LYS A 176 -6.01 12.84 -3.16
N HIS A 177 -5.53 11.62 -2.99
CA HIS A 177 -5.90 10.74 -1.88
C HIS A 177 -5.56 11.38 -0.53
N ARG A 178 -4.33 11.87 -0.36
CA ARG A 178 -3.88 12.59 0.84
C ARG A 178 -4.66 13.88 1.08
N GLY A 179 -4.93 14.65 0.03
CA GLY A 179 -5.74 15.88 0.10
C GLY A 179 -7.16 15.61 0.59
N ASN A 180 -7.70 14.43 0.40
CA ASN A 180 -8.99 13.97 0.91
C ASN A 180 -8.89 13.32 2.31
N GLY A 181 -7.73 13.39 2.96
CA GLY A 181 -7.49 12.81 4.29
C GLY A 181 -7.02 11.36 4.28
N GLY A 182 -6.75 10.78 3.11
CA GLY A 182 -6.20 9.42 3.02
C GLY A 182 -4.74 9.34 3.48
N ILE A 183 -4.34 8.18 3.97
CA ILE A 183 -2.98 7.87 4.44
C ILE A 183 -2.29 6.99 3.38
N VAL A 184 -1.00 7.24 3.12
CA VAL A 184 -0.21 6.43 2.20
C VAL A 184 1.04 5.92 2.90
N VAL A 185 1.32 4.61 2.79
CA VAL A 185 2.61 4.02 3.17
C VAL A 185 3.21 3.37 1.93
N ALA A 186 4.41 3.78 1.55
CA ALA A 186 5.09 3.24 0.38
C ALA A 186 6.47 2.68 0.74
N ALA A 187 6.73 1.45 0.35
CA ALA A 187 8.07 0.87 0.34
C ALA A 187 8.67 1.10 -1.04
N THR A 188 9.74 1.85 -1.15
CA THR A 188 10.40 2.14 -2.44
C THR A 188 11.86 2.50 -2.25
N HIS A 189 12.67 2.22 -3.27
CA HIS A 189 14.06 2.68 -3.39
C HIS A 189 14.19 3.96 -4.22
N GLN A 190 13.12 4.37 -4.91
CA GLN A 190 13.07 5.57 -5.73
C GLN A 190 12.34 6.68 -4.98
N ASP A 191 12.68 7.91 -5.28
CA ASP A 191 12.00 9.07 -4.69
C ASP A 191 10.61 9.24 -5.33
N LEU A 192 9.57 9.17 -4.49
CA LEU A 192 8.18 9.47 -4.86
C LEU A 192 7.89 10.97 -4.88
N ASN A 193 8.87 11.82 -4.52
CA ASN A 193 8.70 13.28 -4.41
C ASN A 193 7.42 13.68 -3.63
N LEU A 194 7.13 12.97 -2.55
CA LEU A 194 5.96 13.25 -1.73
C LEU A 194 6.27 14.36 -0.73
N GLU A 195 5.70 15.54 -0.94
CA GLU A 195 5.82 16.66 -0.01
C GLU A 195 5.38 16.26 1.40
N ASN A 196 6.15 16.68 2.41
CA ASN A 196 5.85 16.42 3.83
C ASN A 196 5.66 14.94 4.16
N SER A 197 6.42 14.03 3.53
CA SER A 197 6.42 12.63 3.90
C SER A 197 7.29 12.37 5.13
N LYS A 198 6.82 11.49 6.00
CA LYS A 198 7.64 10.90 7.07
C LYS A 198 8.51 9.81 6.46
N ILE A 199 9.71 9.61 7.00
CA ILE A 199 10.62 8.55 6.56
C ILE A 199 10.86 7.61 7.73
N LEU A 200 10.73 6.31 7.49
CA LEU A 200 11.05 5.27 8.46
C LEU A 200 12.16 4.36 7.89
N HIS A 201 13.30 4.37 8.55
CA HIS A 201 14.42 3.48 8.22
C HIS A 201 14.27 2.17 8.98
N ILE A 202 13.87 1.09 8.28
CA ILE A 202 13.59 -0.21 8.94
C ILE A 202 14.85 -0.84 9.53
N ASN A 203 16.01 -0.61 8.94
CA ASN A 203 17.29 -1.10 9.46
C ASN A 203 17.58 -0.60 10.89
N ASN A 204 17.09 0.56 11.32
CA ASN A 204 17.25 1.05 12.70
C ASN A 204 16.53 0.16 13.73
N PHE A 205 15.72 -0.79 13.30
CA PHE A 205 14.98 -1.75 14.12
C PHE A 205 15.41 -3.19 13.87
N SER A 206 16.55 -3.40 13.17
CA SER A 206 17.05 -4.75 12.88
C SER A 206 17.52 -5.44 14.14
N ALA A 207 17.31 -6.76 14.23
CA ALA A 207 17.73 -7.55 15.39
C ALA A 207 19.26 -7.59 15.55
N GLU A 208 20.02 -7.34 14.48
CA GLU A 208 21.48 -7.30 14.51
C GLU A 208 21.99 -6.06 15.25
N ASP A 209 21.28 -4.93 15.15
CA ASP A 209 21.65 -3.69 15.85
C ASP A 209 21.26 -3.69 17.33
N MET A 210 20.26 -4.48 17.72
CA MET A 210 19.81 -4.59 19.12
C MET A 210 20.66 -5.56 19.99
N ALA A 211 21.54 -6.34 19.39
CA ALA A 211 22.40 -7.28 20.10
C ALA A 211 23.69 -6.61 20.66
N PHE A 212 23.89 -5.32 20.44
CA PHE A 212 25.08 -4.56 20.86
C PHE A 212 24.78 -3.48 21.93
N GLU A 213 23.59 -3.44 22.51
CA GLU A 213 23.27 -2.70 23.73
C GLU A 213 23.00 -3.65 24.91
#